data_0bb96712bbd8b6b2e6e8ad2483c46b61
#
_entry.id   0bb96712bbd8b6b2e6e8ad2483c46b61
#
_cell.length_a   1.000
_cell.length_b   1.000
_cell.length_c   1.000
_cell.angle_alpha   90.00
_cell.angle_beta   90.00
_cell.angle_gamma   90.00
#
_symmetry.space_group_name_H-M   'P 1'
#
loop_
_entity.id
_entity.type
_entity.pdbx_description
1 polymer ?
#
loop_
_entity_poly.entity_id
_entity_poly.type
_entity_poly.pdbx_seq_one_letter_code
_entity_poly.pdbx_strand_id
1 'polypeptide(L)'
;MIYTTDQKSNLPENIRTICILDNSEEAHLLLEEGERKNLRFEVQHTKGIPLERMARALSPLIHEQGITSQVPDKLTFFEMYGVDTPTQLEVEKRWESHSAYKSLAVPIGAKAENDFTELNLHEKAHGPHGLVAGTTGSGKSETIQTYILSLAVNFHPHEVGFLLIDYKGGGMANLFATLPHFLGTITNLDKAE
;
A
#
# COMPACT_ATOMS: atom_id res chain seq x y z
N MET A 1 -9.76 17.78 -9.04
CA MET A 1 -8.93 18.99 -9.23
C MET A 1 -8.61 19.06 -10.71
N ILE A 2 -8.71 20.24 -11.33
CA ILE A 2 -8.43 20.44 -12.78
C ILE A 2 -7.09 21.18 -12.86
N TYR A 3 -6.17 20.61 -13.61
CA TYR A 3 -4.88 21.24 -13.92
C TYR A 3 -4.88 21.68 -15.37
N THR A 4 -4.33 22.84 -15.66
CA THR A 4 -4.11 23.34 -17.01
C THR A 4 -2.63 23.60 -17.20
N THR A 5 -2.06 23.06 -18.26
CA THR A 5 -0.66 23.25 -18.63
C THR A 5 -0.50 23.13 -20.13
N ASP A 6 0.51 23.77 -20.66
CA ASP A 6 0.95 23.66 -22.05
C ASP A 6 1.96 22.51 -22.26
N GLN A 7 2.49 21.94 -21.18
CA GLN A 7 3.46 20.85 -21.22
C GLN A 7 3.00 19.65 -20.39
N LYS A 8 2.97 18.48 -21.02
CA LYS A 8 2.57 17.21 -20.39
C LYS A 8 3.46 16.85 -19.19
N SER A 9 4.73 17.25 -19.18
CA SER A 9 5.69 17.03 -18.09
C SER A 9 5.34 17.76 -16.79
N ASN A 10 4.47 18.77 -16.85
CA ASN A 10 4.07 19.57 -15.69
C ASN A 10 2.81 19.04 -15.00
N LEU A 11 2.28 17.89 -15.45
CA LEU A 11 1.13 17.26 -14.83
C LEU A 11 1.56 16.38 -13.64
N PRO A 12 0.78 16.35 -12.53
CA PRO A 12 1.02 15.40 -11.46
C PRO A 12 0.96 13.95 -11.92
N GLU A 13 1.76 13.07 -11.29
CA GLU A 13 1.92 11.66 -11.69
C GLU A 13 0.63 10.83 -11.61
N ASN A 14 -0.37 11.26 -10.84
CA ASN A 14 -1.60 10.50 -10.58
C ASN A 14 -2.81 10.99 -11.39
N ILE A 15 -2.59 11.68 -12.51
CA ILE A 15 -3.70 12.07 -13.40
C ILE A 15 -4.10 10.91 -14.28
N ARG A 16 -5.33 10.41 -14.12
CA ARG A 16 -5.89 9.31 -14.91
C ARG A 16 -6.45 9.72 -16.26
N THR A 17 -6.81 10.98 -16.41
CA THR A 17 -7.44 11.48 -17.65
C THR A 17 -6.83 12.80 -18.06
N ILE A 18 -6.35 12.87 -19.29
CA ILE A 18 -5.80 14.08 -19.90
C ILE A 18 -6.73 14.48 -21.03
N CYS A 19 -7.19 15.72 -21.01
CA CYS A 19 -7.91 16.32 -22.12
C CYS A 19 -6.95 17.21 -22.89
N ILE A 20 -6.76 16.93 -24.17
CA ILE A 20 -5.93 17.74 -25.07
C ILE A 20 -6.86 18.58 -25.93
N LEU A 21 -6.70 19.90 -25.85
CA LEU A 21 -7.39 20.84 -26.76
C LEU A 21 -6.61 20.88 -28.06
N ASP A 22 -7.25 20.46 -29.15
CA ASP A 22 -6.67 20.53 -30.49
C ASP A 22 -6.76 21.93 -31.05
N ASN A 23 -7.88 22.60 -30.73
CA ASN A 23 -8.13 24.01 -31.05
C ASN A 23 -9.16 24.58 -30.06
N SER A 24 -9.69 25.77 -30.30
CA SER A 24 -10.68 26.40 -29.43
C SER A 24 -12.04 25.67 -29.32
N GLU A 25 -12.35 24.78 -30.24
CA GLU A 25 -13.66 24.13 -30.35
C GLU A 25 -13.59 22.59 -30.22
N GLU A 26 -12.43 22.00 -30.47
CA GLU A 26 -12.24 20.56 -30.47
C GLU A 26 -11.24 20.09 -29.41
N ALA A 27 -11.55 19.00 -28.75
CA ALA A 27 -10.67 18.34 -27.77
C ALA A 27 -10.77 16.81 -27.88
N HIS A 28 -9.72 16.11 -27.42
CA HIS A 28 -9.76 14.66 -27.28
C HIS A 28 -9.27 14.21 -25.89
N LEU A 29 -9.75 13.05 -25.43
CA LEU A 29 -9.37 12.46 -24.16
C LEU A 29 -8.28 11.41 -24.36
N LEU A 30 -7.22 11.51 -23.55
CA LEU A 30 -6.25 10.45 -23.33
C LEU A 30 -6.54 9.79 -22.00
N LEU A 31 -6.82 8.48 -22.01
CA LEU A 31 -6.97 7.66 -20.80
C LEU A 31 -5.67 6.91 -20.54
N GLU A 32 -5.34 6.70 -19.27
CA GLU A 32 -4.05 6.16 -18.82
C GLU A 32 -3.86 4.65 -19.13
N GLU A 33 -4.94 3.90 -19.31
CA GLU A 33 -4.88 2.48 -19.66
C GLU A 33 -4.98 2.25 -21.16
N GLY A 34 -3.82 2.21 -21.83
CA GLY A 34 -3.49 1.45 -23.06
C GLY A 34 -4.37 1.58 -24.30
N GLU A 35 -5.61 1.83 -24.19
CA GLU A 35 -6.52 2.11 -25.27
C GLU A 35 -6.64 3.62 -25.49
N ARG A 36 -5.96 4.12 -26.49
CA ARG A 36 -6.21 5.45 -27.05
C ARG A 36 -7.63 5.49 -27.61
N LYS A 37 -8.62 5.63 -26.77
CA LYS A 37 -9.94 6.06 -27.21
C LYS A 37 -9.82 7.54 -27.55
N ASN A 38 -9.54 7.84 -28.82
CA ASN A 38 -9.69 9.17 -29.39
C ASN A 38 -11.19 9.53 -29.38
N LEU A 39 -11.73 9.78 -28.18
CA LEU A 39 -13.04 10.38 -28.05
C LEU A 39 -12.87 11.86 -28.36
N ARG A 40 -13.16 12.23 -29.59
CA ARG A 40 -13.26 13.63 -29.96
C ARG A 40 -14.60 14.18 -29.49
N PHE A 41 -14.59 15.39 -28.98
CA PHE A 41 -15.80 16.10 -28.55
C PHE A 41 -15.63 17.61 -28.82
N GLU A 42 -16.74 18.28 -29.05
CA GLU A 42 -16.78 19.73 -29.14
C GLU A 42 -16.75 20.37 -27.76
N VAL A 43 -15.88 21.32 -27.56
CA VAL A 43 -15.77 22.08 -26.33
C VAL A 43 -16.86 23.16 -26.31
N GLN A 44 -17.85 23.01 -25.46
CA GLN A 44 -18.84 24.06 -25.25
C GLN A 44 -18.25 25.18 -24.36
N HIS A 45 -18.05 26.33 -24.96
CA HIS A 45 -17.67 27.54 -24.26
C HIS A 45 -18.90 28.17 -23.58
N THR A 46 -19.03 28.01 -22.29
CA THR A 46 -20.04 28.72 -21.50
C THR A 46 -19.58 30.14 -21.27
N LYS A 47 -19.93 31.03 -22.19
CA LYS A 47 -19.75 32.48 -22.00
C LYS A 47 -20.66 32.92 -20.82
N GLY A 48 -20.03 33.27 -19.70
CA GLY A 48 -20.74 33.98 -18.61
C GLY A 48 -21.04 33.20 -17.32
N ILE A 49 -20.64 31.93 -17.17
CA ILE A 49 -20.69 31.26 -15.86
C ILE A 49 -19.39 31.55 -15.11
N PRO A 50 -19.42 32.25 -13.96
CA PRO A 50 -18.21 32.46 -13.17
C PRO A 50 -17.69 31.11 -12.69
N LEU A 51 -16.51 30.68 -13.17
CA LEU A 51 -15.83 29.42 -12.78
C LEU A 51 -15.73 29.30 -11.25
N GLU A 52 -15.53 30.42 -10.56
CA GLU A 52 -15.48 30.47 -9.10
C GLU A 52 -16.82 30.06 -8.45
N ARG A 53 -17.95 30.47 -9.01
CA ARG A 53 -19.29 30.11 -8.51
C ARG A 53 -19.57 28.62 -8.73
N MET A 54 -19.11 28.08 -9.86
CA MET A 54 -19.23 26.68 -10.19
C MET A 54 -18.32 25.83 -9.28
N ALA A 55 -17.08 26.25 -9.06
CA ALA A 55 -16.15 25.58 -8.15
C ALA A 55 -16.68 25.56 -6.71
N ARG A 56 -17.26 26.67 -6.21
CA ARG A 56 -17.87 26.71 -4.88
C ARG A 56 -19.11 25.84 -4.77
N ALA A 57 -19.92 25.74 -5.82
CA ALA A 57 -21.12 24.89 -5.83
C ALA A 57 -20.76 23.39 -5.89
N LEU A 58 -19.64 23.04 -6.53
CA LEU A 58 -19.15 21.67 -6.65
C LEU A 58 -18.28 21.24 -5.46
N SER A 59 -17.73 22.18 -4.69
CA SER A 59 -16.85 21.92 -3.55
C SER A 59 -17.44 20.99 -2.46
N PRO A 60 -18.76 21.04 -2.14
CA PRO A 60 -19.36 20.12 -1.17
C PRO A 60 -19.67 18.73 -1.74
N LEU A 61 -19.55 18.53 -3.05
CA LEU A 61 -19.83 17.24 -3.65
C LEU A 61 -18.67 16.28 -3.35
N ILE A 62 -18.96 15.26 -2.57
CA ILE A 62 -18.07 14.11 -2.41
C ILE A 62 -18.11 13.35 -3.74
N HIS A 63 -16.99 13.31 -4.45
CA HIS A 63 -16.85 12.48 -5.60
C HIS A 63 -16.87 11.01 -5.13
N GLU A 64 -18.02 10.35 -5.21
CA GLU A 64 -18.05 8.90 -5.22
C GLU A 64 -17.42 8.46 -6.55
N GLN A 65 -16.11 8.26 -6.52
CA GLN A 65 -15.48 7.47 -7.57
C GLN A 65 -16.09 6.08 -7.44
N GLY A 66 -16.72 5.60 -8.50
CA GLY A 66 -17.41 4.31 -8.56
C GLY A 66 -16.54 3.06 -8.41
N ILE A 67 -15.41 3.19 -7.79
CA ILE A 67 -14.61 2.16 -7.15
C ILE A 67 -14.57 2.59 -5.69
N THR A 68 -15.22 1.88 -4.82
CA THR A 68 -15.11 2.04 -3.38
C THR A 68 -13.67 1.75 -2.97
N SER A 69 -12.80 2.74 -3.09
CA SER A 69 -11.44 2.69 -2.53
C SER A 69 -11.49 3.04 -1.05
N GLN A 70 -12.52 2.59 -0.34
CA GLN A 70 -12.53 2.71 1.10
C GLN A 70 -11.56 1.66 1.63
N VAL A 71 -10.52 2.14 2.30
CA VAL A 71 -9.69 1.27 3.13
C VAL A 71 -10.63 0.70 4.18
N PRO A 72 -10.72 -0.62 4.35
CA PRO A 72 -11.60 -1.20 5.36
C PRO A 72 -11.22 -0.70 6.75
N ASP A 73 -12.20 -0.35 7.58
CA ASP A 73 -11.98 0.12 8.96
C ASP A 73 -11.21 -0.89 9.81
N LYS A 74 -11.37 -2.16 9.49
CA LYS A 74 -10.68 -3.29 10.11
C LYS A 74 -10.34 -4.32 9.04
N LEU A 75 -9.14 -4.88 9.14
CA LEU A 75 -8.68 -5.99 8.32
C LEU A 75 -7.95 -6.95 9.24
N THR A 76 -8.44 -8.16 9.35
CA THR A 76 -7.75 -9.22 10.08
C THR A 76 -6.64 -9.82 9.23
N PHE A 77 -5.67 -10.46 9.88
CA PHE A 77 -4.59 -11.16 9.18
C PHE A 77 -5.12 -12.25 8.24
N PHE A 78 -6.16 -12.98 8.66
CA PHE A 78 -6.76 -14.04 7.84
C PHE A 78 -7.51 -13.47 6.63
N GLU A 79 -8.26 -12.39 6.79
CA GLU A 79 -8.91 -11.70 5.66
C GLU A 79 -7.90 -11.18 4.64
N MET A 80 -6.75 -10.68 5.10
CA MET A 80 -5.66 -10.24 4.22
C MET A 80 -5.11 -11.39 3.34
N TYR A 81 -5.15 -12.62 3.86
CA TYR A 81 -4.75 -13.82 3.12
C TYR A 81 -5.93 -14.55 2.45
N GLY A 82 -7.16 -14.04 2.57
CA GLY A 82 -8.36 -14.63 1.97
C GLY A 82 -8.72 -16.00 2.56
N VAL A 83 -8.45 -16.22 3.85
CA VAL A 83 -8.67 -17.48 4.57
C VAL A 83 -9.45 -17.26 5.86
N ASP A 84 -10.19 -18.27 6.30
CA ASP A 84 -10.97 -18.23 7.54
C ASP A 84 -10.26 -18.91 8.72
N THR A 85 -9.33 -19.81 8.44
CA THR A 85 -8.66 -20.61 9.45
C THR A 85 -7.14 -20.69 9.23
N PRO A 86 -6.34 -20.89 10.30
CA PRO A 86 -4.89 -21.05 10.16
C PRO A 86 -4.47 -22.19 9.23
N THR A 87 -5.24 -23.26 9.18
CA THR A 87 -4.93 -24.43 8.33
C THR A 87 -5.02 -24.10 6.83
N GLN A 88 -5.92 -23.19 6.45
CA GLN A 88 -6.07 -22.74 5.06
C GLN A 88 -4.92 -21.85 4.57
N LEU A 89 -4.07 -21.35 5.48
CA LEU A 89 -2.85 -20.62 5.09
C LEU A 89 -1.88 -21.49 4.30
N GLU A 90 -1.96 -22.83 4.44
CA GLU A 90 -1.09 -23.77 3.73
C GLU A 90 0.41 -23.40 3.81
N VAL A 91 0.87 -23.11 5.01
CA VAL A 91 2.19 -22.51 5.28
C VAL A 91 3.33 -23.31 4.63
N GLU A 92 3.30 -24.64 4.69
CA GLU A 92 4.32 -25.49 4.08
C GLU A 92 4.39 -25.28 2.56
N LYS A 93 3.25 -25.19 1.87
CA LYS A 93 3.22 -24.92 0.43
C LYS A 93 3.76 -23.53 0.09
N ARG A 94 3.49 -22.55 0.95
CA ARG A 94 4.03 -21.19 0.80
C ARG A 94 5.54 -21.19 0.93
N TRP A 95 6.08 -21.89 1.90
CA TRP A 95 7.53 -22.03 2.08
C TRP A 95 8.22 -22.69 0.88
N GLU A 96 7.56 -23.66 0.23
CA GLU A 96 8.08 -24.29 -0.98
C GLU A 96 8.05 -23.36 -2.21
N SER A 97 7.05 -22.47 -2.26
CA SER A 97 6.83 -21.59 -3.42
C SER A 97 7.56 -20.25 -3.34
N HIS A 98 7.95 -19.80 -2.15
CA HIS A 98 8.65 -18.53 -1.94
C HIS A 98 10.14 -18.77 -1.66
N SER A 99 10.95 -17.80 -2.03
CA SER A 99 12.39 -17.81 -1.72
C SER A 99 12.86 -16.39 -1.36
N ALA A 100 13.40 -16.25 -0.16
CA ALA A 100 13.92 -15.00 0.37
C ALA A 100 15.07 -14.43 -0.47
N TYR A 101 15.80 -15.27 -1.19
CA TYR A 101 16.84 -14.85 -2.12
C TYR A 101 16.30 -14.05 -3.31
N LYS A 102 15.06 -14.33 -3.72
CA LYS A 102 14.43 -13.66 -4.87
C LYS A 102 13.66 -12.41 -4.44
N SER A 103 12.93 -12.50 -3.35
CA SER A 103 12.04 -11.43 -2.87
C SER A 103 11.65 -11.67 -1.42
N LEU A 104 11.47 -10.59 -0.66
CA LEU A 104 10.87 -10.57 0.67
C LEU A 104 9.51 -9.86 0.68
N ALA A 105 8.84 -9.81 -0.48
CA ALA A 105 7.54 -9.17 -0.61
C ALA A 105 6.47 -9.93 0.17
N VAL A 106 5.82 -9.24 1.10
CA VAL A 106 4.70 -9.77 1.88
C VAL A 106 3.66 -8.67 2.14
N PRO A 107 2.38 -9.01 2.20
CA PRO A 107 1.33 -8.05 2.51
C PRO A 107 1.44 -7.57 3.96
N ILE A 108 1.21 -6.27 4.17
CA ILE A 108 1.22 -5.62 5.49
C ILE A 108 -0.08 -4.88 5.82
N GLY A 109 -1.02 -4.80 4.88
CA GLY A 109 -2.29 -4.11 5.05
C GLY A 109 -2.99 -3.87 3.71
N ALA A 110 -4.12 -3.19 3.73
CA ALA A 110 -4.88 -2.84 2.53
C ALA A 110 -4.80 -1.35 2.20
N LYS A 111 -4.76 -1.03 0.92
CA LYS A 111 -4.98 0.33 0.37
C LYS A 111 -6.44 0.57 0.02
N ALA A 112 -7.12 -0.49 -0.43
CA ALA A 112 -8.52 -0.50 -0.83
C ALA A 112 -9.08 -1.90 -0.65
N GLU A 113 -10.37 -2.08 -0.90
CA GLU A 113 -10.99 -3.40 -0.95
C GLU A 113 -10.27 -4.26 -1.99
N ASN A 114 -9.72 -5.40 -1.56
CA ASN A 114 -8.92 -6.34 -2.38
C ASN A 114 -7.60 -5.78 -3.00
N ASP A 115 -7.12 -4.62 -2.55
CA ASP A 115 -5.81 -4.09 -2.94
C ASP A 115 -4.90 -4.01 -1.70
N PHE A 116 -3.93 -4.89 -1.61
CA PHE A 116 -3.03 -5.01 -0.47
C PHE A 116 -1.71 -4.28 -0.70
N THR A 117 -1.23 -3.63 0.35
CA THR A 117 0.11 -3.04 0.35
C THR A 117 1.12 -4.10 0.72
N GLU A 118 2.12 -4.28 -0.12
CA GLU A 118 3.24 -5.17 0.14
C GLU A 118 4.48 -4.39 0.60
N LEU A 119 5.20 -4.96 1.56
CA LEU A 119 6.53 -4.51 1.97
C LEU A 119 7.55 -5.56 1.53
N ASN A 120 8.59 -5.09 0.83
CA ASN A 120 9.66 -5.94 0.34
C ASN A 120 11.02 -5.35 0.77
N LEU A 121 11.58 -5.83 1.88
CA LEU A 121 12.89 -5.39 2.38
C LEU A 121 14.07 -6.13 1.71
N HIS A 122 13.86 -6.68 0.52
CA HIS A 122 14.96 -7.16 -0.29
C HIS A 122 15.80 -5.99 -0.82
N GLU A 123 17.13 -6.14 -0.88
CA GLU A 123 18.07 -5.08 -1.31
C GLU A 123 17.76 -4.49 -2.68
N LYS A 124 17.18 -5.28 -3.58
CA LYS A 124 16.83 -4.89 -4.96
C LYS A 124 15.41 -4.29 -5.08
N ALA A 125 14.71 -4.12 -3.96
CA ALA A 125 13.35 -3.59 -3.94
C ALA A 125 13.26 -2.33 -3.05
N HIS A 126 12.57 -2.40 -1.89
CA HIS A 126 12.46 -1.25 -0.99
C HIS A 126 13.75 -1.01 -0.16
N GLY A 127 14.73 -1.91 -0.28
CA GLY A 127 15.99 -1.88 0.46
C GLY A 127 15.94 -2.66 1.77
N PRO A 128 17.13 -3.03 2.34
CA PRO A 128 17.21 -3.91 3.50
C PRO A 128 16.87 -3.21 4.83
N HIS A 129 16.60 -1.92 4.82
CA HIS A 129 16.37 -1.12 6.01
C HIS A 129 15.01 -0.42 5.95
N GLY A 130 14.34 -0.33 7.10
CA GLY A 130 13.07 0.38 7.25
C GLY A 130 13.03 1.18 8.54
N LEU A 131 12.34 2.30 8.54
CA LEU A 131 12.05 3.11 9.71
C LEU A 131 10.54 3.28 9.85
N VAL A 132 9.99 2.87 11.00
CA VAL A 132 8.58 3.04 11.34
C VAL A 132 8.46 4.09 12.44
N ALA A 133 7.85 5.22 12.15
CA ALA A 133 7.63 6.31 13.09
C ALA A 133 6.13 6.57 13.29
N GLY A 134 5.78 7.06 14.47
CA GLY A 134 4.41 7.42 14.83
C GLY A 134 4.25 7.62 16.32
N THR A 135 3.15 8.25 16.74
CA THR A 135 2.80 8.47 18.15
C THR A 135 2.39 7.18 18.85
N THR A 136 2.27 7.21 20.17
CA THR A 136 1.70 6.10 20.93
C THR A 136 0.26 5.84 20.48
N GLY A 137 -0.10 4.58 20.26
CA GLY A 137 -1.43 4.19 19.78
C GLY A 137 -1.64 4.30 18.25
N SER A 138 -0.62 4.69 17.48
CA SER A 138 -0.73 4.82 16.00
C SER A 138 -0.65 3.49 15.24
N GLY A 139 -0.55 2.35 15.92
CA GLY A 139 -0.48 1.04 15.25
C GLY A 139 0.92 0.57 14.83
N LYS A 140 2.00 1.25 15.25
CA LYS A 140 3.38 0.83 14.90
C LYS A 140 3.68 -0.63 15.24
N SER A 141 3.34 -1.04 16.45
CA SER A 141 3.57 -2.42 16.90
C SER A 141 2.75 -3.42 16.11
N GLU A 142 1.51 -3.09 15.82
CA GLU A 142 0.62 -3.93 15.00
C GLU A 142 1.17 -4.09 13.57
N THR A 143 1.67 -3.02 12.97
CA THR A 143 2.30 -3.08 11.64
C THR A 143 3.53 -3.99 11.64
N ILE A 144 4.40 -3.88 12.66
CA ILE A 144 5.59 -4.72 12.79
C ILE A 144 5.19 -6.19 13.03
N GLN A 145 4.20 -6.44 13.88
CA GLN A 145 3.69 -7.80 14.14
C GLN A 145 3.11 -8.42 12.87
N THR A 146 2.30 -7.68 12.12
CA THR A 146 1.75 -8.12 10.84
C THR A 146 2.87 -8.48 9.86
N TYR A 147 3.91 -7.65 9.79
CA TYR A 147 5.06 -7.90 8.91
C TYR A 147 5.83 -9.17 9.30
N ILE A 148 6.13 -9.36 10.60
CA ILE A 148 6.80 -10.56 11.11
C ILE A 148 5.97 -11.82 10.81
N LEU A 149 4.66 -11.80 11.09
CA LEU A 149 3.77 -12.91 10.80
C LEU A 149 3.68 -13.19 9.30
N SER A 150 3.60 -12.15 8.47
CA SER A 150 3.57 -12.31 7.01
C SER A 150 4.85 -12.94 6.49
N LEU A 151 6.01 -12.56 6.99
CA LEU A 151 7.27 -13.21 6.65
C LEU A 151 7.29 -14.67 7.11
N ALA A 152 6.87 -14.96 8.36
CA ALA A 152 6.86 -16.31 8.90
C ALA A 152 5.92 -17.26 8.16
N VAL A 153 4.80 -16.75 7.64
CA VAL A 153 3.85 -17.55 6.85
C VAL A 153 4.37 -17.84 5.45
N ASN A 154 5.12 -16.91 4.85
CA ASN A 154 5.52 -17.04 3.45
C ASN A 154 6.93 -17.63 3.24
N PHE A 155 7.83 -17.55 4.23
CA PHE A 155 9.21 -18.00 4.07
C PHE A 155 9.59 -19.03 5.11
N HIS A 156 10.39 -20.02 4.68
CA HIS A 156 10.87 -21.08 5.55
C HIS A 156 11.83 -20.53 6.63
N PRO A 157 11.82 -21.08 7.87
CA PRO A 157 12.71 -20.63 8.96
C PRO A 157 14.21 -20.79 8.67
N HIS A 158 14.61 -21.60 7.69
CA HIS A 158 15.99 -21.66 7.22
C HIS A 158 16.39 -20.48 6.32
N GLU A 159 15.42 -19.74 5.78
CA GLU A 159 15.68 -18.60 4.91
C GLU A 159 15.51 -17.25 5.65
N VAL A 160 14.57 -17.20 6.60
CA VAL A 160 14.24 -15.96 7.36
C VAL A 160 14.22 -16.29 8.83
N GLY A 161 15.01 -15.56 9.61
CA GLY A 161 15.02 -15.63 11.07
C GLY A 161 14.88 -14.25 11.70
N PHE A 162 14.26 -14.18 12.89
CA PHE A 162 14.00 -12.95 13.61
C PHE A 162 14.83 -12.83 14.88
N LEU A 163 15.66 -11.80 14.95
CA LEU A 163 16.28 -11.32 16.19
C LEU A 163 15.56 -10.03 16.59
N LEU A 164 14.86 -10.07 17.70
CA LEU A 164 14.02 -8.95 18.17
C LEU A 164 14.75 -8.18 19.28
N ILE A 165 14.87 -6.87 19.13
CA ILE A 165 15.48 -6.00 20.14
C ILE A 165 14.38 -5.06 20.65
N ASP A 166 13.94 -5.27 21.90
CA ASP A 166 12.83 -4.55 22.51
C ASP A 166 13.23 -3.93 23.86
N TYR A 167 13.60 -2.67 23.84
CA TYR A 167 14.00 -1.91 25.03
C TYR A 167 12.86 -1.58 26.01
N LYS A 168 11.60 -1.84 25.61
CA LYS A 168 10.42 -1.55 26.45
C LYS A 168 9.93 -2.74 27.28
N GLY A 169 10.77 -3.75 27.49
CA GLY A 169 10.46 -4.87 28.37
C GLY A 169 10.02 -6.16 27.68
N GLY A 170 10.21 -6.27 26.36
CA GLY A 170 10.05 -7.52 25.62
C GLY A 170 8.61 -7.96 25.35
N GLY A 171 7.62 -7.13 25.61
CA GLY A 171 6.21 -7.49 25.44
C GLY A 171 5.86 -7.94 24.03
N MET A 172 6.39 -7.26 23.01
CA MET A 172 6.18 -7.63 21.61
C MET A 172 6.99 -8.88 21.24
N ALA A 173 8.24 -8.98 21.69
CA ALA A 173 9.10 -10.10 21.35
C ALA A 173 8.59 -11.44 21.90
N ASN A 174 7.98 -11.43 23.08
CA ASN A 174 7.42 -12.63 23.69
C ASN A 174 6.27 -13.26 22.88
N LEU A 175 5.55 -12.48 22.08
CA LEU A 175 4.48 -12.99 21.22
C LEU A 175 5.00 -13.95 20.15
N PHE A 176 6.26 -13.81 19.77
CA PHE A 176 6.88 -14.59 18.67
C PHE A 176 7.83 -15.69 19.17
N ALA A 177 8.01 -15.84 20.49
CA ALA A 177 8.97 -16.78 21.07
C ALA A 177 8.74 -18.27 20.67
N THR A 178 7.52 -18.61 20.26
CA THR A 178 7.14 -19.97 19.83
C THR A 178 7.26 -20.19 18.32
N LEU A 179 7.54 -19.14 17.53
CA LEU A 179 7.73 -19.28 16.08
C LEU A 179 9.05 -20.00 15.80
N PRO A 180 9.08 -20.93 14.83
CA PRO A 180 10.31 -21.59 14.41
C PRO A 180 11.36 -20.65 13.82
N HIS A 181 10.96 -19.45 13.43
CA HIS A 181 11.81 -18.38 12.92
C HIS A 181 12.49 -17.55 14.01
N PHE A 182 12.09 -17.74 15.27
CA PHE A 182 12.57 -16.91 16.37
C PHE A 182 13.99 -17.33 16.78
N LEU A 183 14.95 -16.43 16.64
CA LEU A 183 16.35 -16.64 17.00
C LEU A 183 16.67 -16.17 18.41
N GLY A 184 15.96 -15.16 18.89
CA GLY A 184 16.16 -14.62 20.23
C GLY A 184 15.61 -13.22 20.40
N THR A 185 15.66 -12.72 21.64
CA THR A 185 15.31 -11.35 21.98
C THR A 185 16.36 -10.71 22.88
N ILE A 186 16.58 -9.42 22.68
CA ILE A 186 17.43 -8.58 23.54
C ILE A 186 16.52 -7.51 24.13
N THR A 187 16.35 -7.50 25.45
CA THR A 187 15.50 -6.54 26.17
C THR A 187 16.30 -5.47 26.90
N ASN A 188 17.59 -5.75 27.17
CA ASN A 188 18.49 -4.81 27.81
C ASN A 188 19.92 -5.04 27.26
N LEU A 189 20.56 -4.03 26.68
CA LEU A 189 21.92 -4.13 26.16
C LEU A 189 22.97 -4.37 27.26
N ASP A 190 22.68 -3.97 28.52
CA ASP A 190 23.62 -4.16 29.64
C ASP A 190 23.72 -5.64 30.08
N LYS A 191 22.90 -6.54 29.52
CA LYS A 191 22.90 -7.97 29.79
C LYS A 191 23.27 -8.83 28.58
N ALA A 192 23.74 -8.22 27.50
CA ALA A 192 24.27 -8.93 26.33
C ALA A 192 25.75 -9.24 26.57
N GLU A 193 26.05 -10.17 27.49
CA GLU A 193 27.34 -10.86 27.62
C GLU A 193 27.26 -12.25 27.00
#